data_2f41a33553abc28f2ac1c9d8ceca2a5d
#
_entry.id   2f41a33553abc28f2ac1c9d8ceca2a5d
#
_cell.length_a   1.000
_cell.length_b   1.000
_cell.length_c   1.000
_cell.angle_alpha   90.00
_cell.angle_beta   90.00
_cell.angle_gamma   90.00
#
_symmetry.space_group_name_H-M   'P 1'
#
loop_
_entity.id
_entity.type
_entity.pdbx_description
1 polymer ?
#
loop_
_entity_poly.entity_id
_entity_poly.type
_entity_poly.pdbx_seq_one_letter_code
_entity_poly.pdbx_strand_id
1 'polypeptide(L)'
;MPTLWIVLIVVAVVVIWVIAIYNTLVKLKNNRENAFADIDVQLKQRHDLVPQLIGAVKGYMEHEAGTLTAITEARNKAMGASSINEKIAAEKELSGALSGFNIQVEAYPDLKASSNFMQLQTELSDIENKLAAVRRFFNSATKELNIAVQKFPNVLFASMFGFKEEEMFDLGDTRAAHEKAPEVKF
;
A
#
# COMPACT_ATOMS: atom_id res chain seq x y z
N MET A 1 46.52 33.08 -11.43
CA MET A 1 46.25 31.96 -12.38
C MET A 1 45.91 30.61 -11.66
N PRO A 2 46.74 30.07 -10.71
CA PRO A 2 46.46 28.78 -10.09
C PRO A 2 45.16 28.75 -9.25
N THR A 3 44.82 29.85 -8.59
CA THR A 3 43.61 29.97 -7.76
C THR A 3 42.32 29.83 -8.57
N LEU A 4 42.26 30.34 -9.80
CA LEU A 4 41.10 30.16 -10.68
C LEU A 4 40.84 28.72 -11.03
N TRP A 5 41.91 27.96 -11.36
CA TRP A 5 41.80 26.53 -11.68
C TRP A 5 41.35 25.71 -10.47
N ILE A 6 41.85 26.06 -9.28
CA ILE A 6 41.40 25.38 -8.03
C ILE A 6 39.91 25.61 -7.80
N VAL A 7 39.40 26.85 -7.96
CA VAL A 7 37.98 27.15 -7.81
C VAL A 7 37.13 26.39 -8.85
N LEU A 8 37.57 26.37 -10.12
CA LEU A 8 36.86 25.63 -11.16
C LEU A 8 36.78 24.13 -10.87
N ILE A 9 37.88 23.53 -10.37
CA ILE A 9 37.92 22.11 -10.00
C ILE A 9 36.95 21.85 -8.83
N VAL A 10 36.96 22.68 -7.79
CA VAL A 10 36.06 22.54 -6.65
C VAL A 10 34.60 22.64 -7.10
N VAL A 11 34.25 23.62 -7.93
CA VAL A 11 32.91 23.77 -8.49
C VAL A 11 32.51 22.52 -9.30
N ALA A 12 33.39 22.01 -10.16
CA ALA A 12 33.12 20.83 -10.95
C ALA A 12 32.85 19.59 -10.07
N VAL A 13 33.64 19.40 -9.00
CA VAL A 13 33.45 18.31 -8.04
C VAL A 13 32.10 18.42 -7.34
N VAL A 14 31.72 19.62 -6.89
CA VAL A 14 30.41 19.86 -6.25
C VAL A 14 29.26 19.57 -7.22
N VAL A 15 29.36 19.99 -8.48
CA VAL A 15 28.34 19.73 -9.49
C VAL A 15 28.18 18.23 -9.74
N ILE A 16 29.28 17.50 -9.93
CA ILE A 16 29.24 16.06 -10.12
C ILE A 16 28.59 15.35 -8.92
N TRP A 17 28.91 15.81 -7.73
CA TRP A 17 28.35 15.27 -6.50
C TRP A 17 26.84 15.52 -6.38
N VAL A 18 26.35 16.71 -6.71
CA VAL A 18 24.92 17.02 -6.74
C VAL A 18 24.19 16.15 -7.77
N ILE A 19 24.79 15.95 -8.96
CA ILE A 19 24.22 15.06 -9.97
C ILE A 19 24.12 13.62 -9.45
N ALA A 20 25.14 13.13 -8.74
CA ALA A 20 25.13 11.79 -8.15
C ALA A 20 24.02 11.63 -7.09
N ILE A 21 23.80 12.65 -6.25
CA ILE A 21 22.67 12.69 -5.30
C ILE A 21 21.35 12.60 -6.04
N TYR A 22 21.14 13.46 -7.04
CA TYR A 22 19.92 13.48 -7.84
C TYR A 22 19.61 12.11 -8.46
N ASN A 23 20.61 11.52 -9.14
CA ASN A 23 20.46 10.22 -9.77
C ASN A 23 20.14 9.10 -8.75
N THR A 24 20.70 9.19 -7.56
CA THR A 24 20.39 8.23 -6.47
C THR A 24 18.94 8.37 -6.02
N LEU A 25 18.45 9.59 -5.81
CA LEU A 25 17.07 9.83 -5.40
C LEU A 25 16.07 9.39 -6.49
N VAL A 26 16.37 9.67 -7.77
CA VAL A 26 15.56 9.19 -8.90
C VAL A 26 15.50 7.66 -8.93
N LYS A 27 16.65 6.99 -8.74
CA LYS A 27 16.70 5.52 -8.69
C LYS A 27 15.82 4.95 -7.57
N LEU A 28 15.90 5.52 -6.38
CA LEU A 28 15.11 5.06 -5.23
C LEU A 28 13.61 5.32 -5.43
N LYS A 29 13.24 6.46 -6.02
CA LYS A 29 11.85 6.76 -6.39
C LYS A 29 11.32 5.73 -7.39
N ASN A 30 12.06 5.44 -8.45
CA ASN A 30 11.69 4.43 -9.44
C ASN A 30 11.59 3.03 -8.82
N ASN A 31 12.48 2.66 -7.89
CA ASN A 31 12.39 1.38 -7.18
C ASN A 31 11.07 1.27 -6.39
N ARG A 32 10.65 2.35 -5.72
CA ARG A 32 9.36 2.41 -5.02
C ARG A 32 8.18 2.25 -5.98
N GLU A 33 8.20 2.96 -7.11
CA GLU A 33 7.15 2.88 -8.12
C GLU A 33 7.06 1.47 -8.74
N ASN A 34 8.19 0.84 -9.03
CA ASN A 34 8.23 -0.53 -9.51
C ASN A 34 7.70 -1.53 -8.47
N ALA A 35 8.07 -1.35 -7.19
CA ALA A 35 7.55 -2.19 -6.12
C ALA A 35 6.02 -2.02 -5.95
N PHE A 36 5.47 -0.86 -6.28
CA PHE A 36 4.02 -0.64 -6.25
C PHE A 36 3.30 -1.36 -7.39
N ALA A 37 3.93 -1.56 -8.53
CA ALA A 37 3.32 -2.27 -9.65
C ALA A 37 2.91 -3.71 -9.27
N ASP A 38 3.70 -4.39 -8.43
CA ASP A 38 3.36 -5.72 -7.91
C ASP A 38 2.13 -5.68 -6.98
N ILE A 39 2.01 -4.61 -6.19
CA ILE A 39 0.82 -4.35 -5.36
C ILE A 39 -0.41 -4.13 -6.27
N ASP A 40 -0.30 -3.30 -7.30
CA ASP A 40 -1.40 -2.94 -8.19
C ASP A 40 -2.02 -4.17 -8.86
N VAL A 41 -1.21 -5.18 -9.18
CA VAL A 41 -1.69 -6.47 -9.70
C VAL A 41 -2.59 -7.19 -8.68
N GLN A 42 -2.18 -7.25 -7.41
CA GLN A 42 -2.97 -7.90 -6.37
C GLN A 42 -4.23 -7.11 -6.02
N LEU A 43 -4.13 -5.77 -6.00
CA LEU A 43 -5.29 -4.90 -5.79
C LEU A 43 -6.33 -5.08 -6.89
N LYS A 44 -5.90 -5.19 -8.14
CA LYS A 44 -6.83 -5.46 -9.25
C LYS A 44 -7.56 -6.79 -9.05
N GLN A 45 -6.86 -7.86 -8.70
CA GLN A 45 -7.49 -9.16 -8.43
C GLN A 45 -8.52 -9.05 -7.29
N ARG A 46 -8.18 -8.33 -6.22
CA ARG A 46 -9.10 -8.06 -5.11
C ARG A 46 -10.34 -7.30 -5.58
N HIS A 47 -10.18 -6.25 -6.37
CA HIS A 47 -11.30 -5.46 -6.89
C HIS A 47 -12.22 -6.28 -7.80
N ASP A 48 -11.67 -7.23 -8.56
CA ASP A 48 -12.45 -8.09 -9.46
C ASP A 48 -13.22 -9.17 -8.69
N LEU A 49 -12.74 -9.55 -7.48
CA LEU A 49 -13.40 -10.53 -6.61
C LEU A 49 -14.57 -9.93 -5.81
N VAL A 50 -14.50 -8.66 -5.42
CA VAL A 50 -15.52 -8.00 -4.59
C VAL A 50 -16.94 -8.10 -5.17
N PRO A 51 -17.22 -7.83 -6.46
CA PRO A 51 -18.56 -7.99 -7.03
C PRO A 51 -19.09 -9.43 -6.98
N GLN A 52 -18.20 -10.41 -7.12
CA GLN A 52 -18.54 -11.84 -7.04
C GLN A 52 -18.95 -12.20 -5.61
N LEU A 53 -18.20 -11.69 -4.63
CA LEU A 53 -18.52 -11.85 -3.21
C LEU A 53 -19.88 -11.24 -2.89
N ILE A 54 -20.14 -9.99 -3.30
CA ILE A 54 -21.43 -9.32 -3.11
C ILE A 54 -22.56 -10.11 -3.78
N GLY A 55 -22.35 -10.61 -5.01
CA GLY A 55 -23.34 -11.43 -5.71
C GLY A 55 -23.68 -12.71 -4.96
N ALA A 56 -22.69 -13.38 -4.39
CA ALA A 56 -22.86 -14.61 -3.64
C ALA A 56 -23.64 -14.42 -2.32
N VAL A 57 -23.51 -13.26 -1.68
CA VAL A 57 -24.12 -13.00 -0.35
C VAL A 57 -25.46 -12.28 -0.41
N LYS A 58 -25.79 -11.64 -1.54
CA LYS A 58 -26.97 -10.75 -1.67
C LYS A 58 -28.28 -11.41 -1.25
N GLY A 59 -28.48 -12.69 -1.58
CA GLY A 59 -29.69 -13.42 -1.23
C GLY A 59 -29.78 -13.82 0.26
N TYR A 60 -28.65 -13.86 0.96
CA TYR A 60 -28.59 -14.21 2.40
C TYR A 60 -28.64 -12.99 3.30
N MET A 61 -28.15 -11.85 2.81
CA MET A 61 -27.92 -10.62 3.59
C MET A 61 -28.79 -9.45 3.07
N GLU A 62 -30.05 -9.72 2.75
CA GLU A 62 -30.97 -8.69 2.22
C GLU A 62 -31.14 -7.49 3.16
N HIS A 63 -31.08 -7.71 4.48
CA HIS A 63 -31.21 -6.66 5.48
C HIS A 63 -29.93 -5.83 5.68
N GLU A 64 -28.81 -6.25 5.11
CA GLU A 64 -27.48 -5.61 5.24
C GLU A 64 -27.09 -4.79 4.00
N ALA A 65 -28.09 -4.23 3.30
CA ALA A 65 -27.88 -3.45 2.08
C ALA A 65 -26.86 -2.29 2.28
N GLY A 66 -26.81 -1.69 3.48
CA GLY A 66 -25.86 -0.63 3.81
C GLY A 66 -24.41 -1.10 3.78
N THR A 67 -24.13 -2.27 4.32
CA THR A 67 -22.76 -2.86 4.31
C THR A 67 -22.31 -3.19 2.90
N LEU A 68 -23.19 -3.82 2.09
CA LEU A 68 -22.87 -4.18 0.71
C LEU A 68 -22.64 -2.93 -0.16
N THR A 69 -23.41 -1.87 0.10
CA THR A 69 -23.22 -0.56 -0.56
C THR A 69 -21.89 0.06 -0.16
N ALA A 70 -21.55 0.09 1.13
CA ALA A 70 -20.30 0.65 1.61
C ALA A 70 -19.05 -0.04 0.99
N ILE A 71 -19.08 -1.37 0.85
CA ILE A 71 -18.00 -2.12 0.17
C ILE A 71 -17.90 -1.72 -1.31
N THR A 72 -19.07 -1.58 -1.98
CA THR A 72 -19.10 -1.18 -3.40
C THR A 72 -18.53 0.22 -3.61
N GLU A 73 -18.91 1.16 -2.75
CA GLU A 73 -18.42 2.55 -2.78
C GLU A 73 -16.92 2.63 -2.49
N ALA A 74 -16.44 1.93 -1.46
CA ALA A 74 -15.02 1.87 -1.13
C ALA A 74 -14.20 1.26 -2.28
N ARG A 75 -14.69 0.19 -2.91
CA ARG A 75 -14.07 -0.39 -4.11
C ARG A 75 -14.01 0.61 -5.26
N ASN A 76 -15.10 1.29 -5.57
CA ASN A 76 -15.15 2.27 -6.66
C ASN A 76 -14.18 3.44 -6.41
N LYS A 77 -14.06 3.89 -5.15
CA LYS A 77 -13.09 4.89 -4.74
C LYS A 77 -11.65 4.40 -4.95
N ALA A 78 -11.35 3.16 -4.56
CA ALA A 78 -10.04 2.56 -4.74
C ALA A 78 -9.66 2.42 -6.23
N MET A 79 -10.60 2.02 -7.07
CA MET A 79 -10.40 1.93 -8.52
C MET A 79 -10.21 3.30 -9.20
N GLY A 80 -10.81 4.36 -8.65
CA GLY A 80 -10.71 5.73 -9.19
C GLY A 80 -9.45 6.49 -8.74
N ALA A 81 -8.71 5.97 -7.77
CA ALA A 81 -7.50 6.61 -7.25
C ALA A 81 -6.38 6.62 -8.29
N SER A 82 -5.75 7.78 -8.49
CA SER A 82 -4.75 7.99 -9.55
C SER A 82 -3.31 7.94 -9.05
N SER A 83 -3.05 8.40 -7.83
CA SER A 83 -1.72 8.38 -7.22
C SER A 83 -1.54 7.20 -6.25
N ILE A 84 -0.29 6.79 -6.03
CA ILE A 84 0.03 5.72 -5.06
C ILE A 84 -0.54 6.03 -3.68
N ASN A 85 -0.41 7.27 -3.20
CA ASN A 85 -0.88 7.66 -1.87
C ASN A 85 -2.41 7.68 -1.79
N GLU A 86 -3.12 8.11 -2.85
CA GLU A 86 -4.58 8.00 -2.94
C GLU A 86 -5.04 6.54 -2.94
N LYS A 87 -4.35 5.66 -3.68
CA LYS A 87 -4.63 4.23 -3.68
C LYS A 87 -4.46 3.63 -2.29
N ILE A 88 -3.37 3.94 -1.59
CA ILE A 88 -3.13 3.48 -0.21
C ILE A 88 -4.28 3.88 0.71
N ALA A 89 -4.71 5.15 0.66
CA ALA A 89 -5.81 5.64 1.50
C ALA A 89 -7.15 4.95 1.18
N ALA A 90 -7.47 4.80 -0.11
CA ALA A 90 -8.72 4.16 -0.54
C ALA A 90 -8.74 2.65 -0.25
N GLU A 91 -7.61 1.96 -0.38
CA GLU A 91 -7.48 0.54 -0.03
C GLU A 91 -7.63 0.28 1.47
N LYS A 92 -7.21 1.21 2.30
CA LYS A 92 -7.46 1.15 3.75
C LYS A 92 -8.96 1.22 4.06
N GLU A 93 -9.71 2.08 3.37
CA GLU A 93 -11.17 2.15 3.50
C GLU A 93 -11.84 0.86 3.03
N LEU A 94 -11.44 0.31 1.88
CA LEU A 94 -11.97 -0.97 1.38
C LEU A 94 -11.66 -2.12 2.35
N SER A 95 -10.47 -2.17 2.91
CA SER A 95 -10.09 -3.18 3.90
C SER A 95 -10.94 -3.08 5.17
N GLY A 96 -11.22 -1.86 5.65
CA GLY A 96 -12.12 -1.64 6.78
C GLY A 96 -13.54 -2.10 6.49
N ALA A 97 -14.08 -1.81 5.30
CA ALA A 97 -15.40 -2.25 4.87
C ALA A 97 -15.51 -3.78 4.79
N LEU A 98 -14.48 -4.45 4.23
CA LEU A 98 -14.43 -5.92 4.15
C LEU A 98 -14.26 -6.57 5.52
N SER A 99 -13.53 -5.96 6.44
CA SER A 99 -13.41 -6.44 7.82
C SER A 99 -14.75 -6.36 8.54
N GLY A 100 -15.49 -5.24 8.42
CA GLY A 100 -16.84 -5.10 8.96
C GLY A 100 -17.82 -6.14 8.39
N PHE A 101 -17.74 -6.40 7.09
CA PHE A 101 -18.53 -7.42 6.42
C PHE A 101 -18.24 -8.82 6.97
N ASN A 102 -16.97 -9.20 7.15
CA ASN A 102 -16.61 -10.50 7.71
C ASN A 102 -17.19 -10.72 9.11
N ILE A 103 -17.27 -9.67 9.95
CA ILE A 103 -17.90 -9.75 11.27
C ILE A 103 -19.41 -10.03 11.13
N GLN A 104 -20.08 -9.39 10.18
CA GLN A 104 -21.52 -9.58 9.96
C GLN A 104 -21.85 -10.97 9.41
N VAL A 105 -21.01 -11.53 8.54
CA VAL A 105 -21.17 -12.88 7.99
C VAL A 105 -21.27 -13.96 9.09
N GLU A 106 -20.66 -13.71 10.25
CA GLU A 106 -20.76 -14.65 11.39
C GLU A 106 -22.20 -14.89 11.87
N ALA A 107 -23.10 -13.93 11.64
CA ALA A 107 -24.51 -14.05 11.98
C ALA A 107 -25.34 -14.89 10.97
N TYR A 108 -24.73 -15.33 9.84
CA TYR A 108 -25.40 -16.04 8.76
C TYR A 108 -24.82 -17.43 8.52
N PRO A 109 -25.20 -18.47 9.33
CA PRO A 109 -24.64 -19.81 9.23
C PRO A 109 -24.82 -20.48 7.86
N ASP A 110 -25.96 -20.26 7.21
CA ASP A 110 -26.28 -20.86 5.91
C ASP A 110 -25.36 -20.29 4.80
N LEU A 111 -25.03 -19.00 4.88
CA LEU A 111 -24.05 -18.38 3.99
C LEU A 111 -22.67 -18.98 4.20
N LYS A 112 -22.23 -19.19 5.44
CA LYS A 112 -20.95 -19.82 5.78
C LYS A 112 -20.85 -21.26 5.28
N ALA A 113 -21.98 -21.98 5.18
CA ALA A 113 -22.04 -23.33 4.63
C ALA A 113 -22.05 -23.36 3.09
N SER A 114 -22.24 -22.22 2.43
CA SER A 114 -22.22 -22.14 0.96
C SER A 114 -20.83 -22.40 0.41
N SER A 115 -20.69 -23.42 -0.44
CA SER A 115 -19.41 -23.78 -1.08
C SER A 115 -18.85 -22.64 -1.94
N ASN A 116 -19.72 -21.94 -2.65
CA ASN A 116 -19.35 -20.81 -3.49
C ASN A 116 -18.78 -19.66 -2.64
N PHE A 117 -19.44 -19.34 -1.51
CA PHE A 117 -18.94 -18.31 -0.60
C PHE A 117 -17.61 -18.70 0.04
N MET A 118 -17.46 -19.96 0.48
CA MET A 118 -16.19 -20.44 1.05
C MET A 118 -15.04 -20.36 0.04
N GLN A 119 -15.30 -20.68 -1.24
CA GLN A 119 -14.29 -20.54 -2.29
C GLN A 119 -13.86 -19.09 -2.45
N LEU A 120 -14.80 -18.15 -2.55
CA LEU A 120 -14.51 -16.71 -2.68
C LEU A 120 -13.76 -16.17 -1.46
N GLN A 121 -14.09 -16.60 -0.25
CA GLN A 121 -13.35 -16.25 0.96
C GLN A 121 -11.90 -16.80 0.93
N THR A 122 -11.71 -18.01 0.44
CA THR A 122 -10.37 -18.60 0.30
C THR A 122 -9.55 -17.79 -0.71
N GLU A 123 -10.12 -17.46 -1.87
CA GLU A 123 -9.46 -16.65 -2.90
C GLU A 123 -9.11 -15.25 -2.35
N LEU A 124 -10.03 -14.61 -1.60
CA LEU A 124 -9.76 -13.32 -0.96
C LEU A 124 -8.62 -13.42 0.05
N SER A 125 -8.60 -14.46 0.87
CA SER A 125 -7.52 -14.72 1.84
C SER A 125 -6.16 -14.93 1.16
N ASP A 126 -6.14 -15.64 0.04
CA ASP A 126 -4.92 -15.83 -0.76
C ASP A 126 -4.40 -14.53 -1.35
N ILE A 127 -5.30 -13.66 -1.85
CA ILE A 127 -4.94 -12.33 -2.34
C ILE A 127 -4.39 -11.48 -1.19
N GLU A 128 -5.01 -11.49 -0.01
CA GLU A 128 -4.52 -10.76 1.17
C GLU A 128 -3.12 -11.22 1.61
N ASN A 129 -2.86 -12.53 1.58
CA ASN A 129 -1.53 -13.08 1.89
C ASN A 129 -0.47 -12.63 0.86
N LYS A 130 -0.81 -12.65 -0.43
CA LYS A 130 0.07 -12.15 -1.49
C LYS A 130 0.30 -10.65 -1.34
N LEU A 131 -0.76 -9.88 -1.08
CA LEU A 131 -0.69 -8.45 -0.84
C LEU A 131 0.20 -8.12 0.37
N ALA A 132 0.10 -8.89 1.45
CA ALA A 132 0.97 -8.74 2.62
C ALA A 132 2.46 -8.97 2.29
N ALA A 133 2.76 -9.88 1.37
CA ALA A 133 4.14 -10.14 0.93
C ALA A 133 4.70 -8.99 0.08
N VAL A 134 3.97 -8.53 -0.95
CA VAL A 134 4.42 -7.45 -1.84
C VAL A 134 4.46 -6.09 -1.11
N ARG A 135 3.58 -5.85 -0.14
CA ARG A 135 3.62 -4.66 0.73
C ARG A 135 4.93 -4.53 1.51
N ARG A 136 5.47 -5.65 2.02
CA ARG A 136 6.76 -5.62 2.74
C ARG A 136 7.87 -5.11 1.86
N PHE A 137 7.91 -5.54 0.60
CA PHE A 137 8.90 -5.07 -0.36
C PHE A 137 8.73 -3.59 -0.69
N PHE A 138 7.48 -3.15 -0.98
CA PHE A 138 7.17 -1.73 -1.22
C PHE A 138 7.53 -0.85 -0.02
N ASN A 139 7.20 -1.28 1.20
CA ASN A 139 7.53 -0.53 2.41
C ASN A 139 9.04 -0.44 2.65
N SER A 140 9.80 -1.47 2.28
CA SER A 140 11.27 -1.42 2.32
C SER A 140 11.80 -0.39 1.33
N ALA A 141 11.34 -0.40 0.08
CA ALA A 141 11.73 0.57 -0.94
C ALA A 141 11.34 2.00 -0.56
N THR A 142 10.13 2.18 0.02
CA THR A 142 9.68 3.49 0.53
C THR A 142 10.57 3.98 1.68
N LYS A 143 10.92 3.10 2.61
CA LYS A 143 11.82 3.43 3.72
C LYS A 143 13.21 3.85 3.23
N GLU A 144 13.75 3.16 2.24
CA GLU A 144 15.05 3.51 1.63
C GLU A 144 15.00 4.91 0.99
N LEU A 145 13.94 5.22 0.25
CA LEU A 145 13.73 6.56 -0.31
C LEU A 145 13.63 7.61 0.79
N ASN A 146 12.82 7.39 1.82
CA ASN A 146 12.62 8.35 2.91
C ASN A 146 13.91 8.61 3.69
N ILE A 147 14.70 7.57 3.97
CA ILE A 147 16.03 7.73 4.58
C ILE A 147 16.94 8.54 3.68
N ALA A 148 16.94 8.28 2.36
CA ALA A 148 17.79 9.01 1.43
C ALA A 148 17.41 10.50 1.31
N VAL A 149 16.12 10.82 1.39
CA VAL A 149 15.62 12.21 1.41
C VAL A 149 16.06 12.96 2.67
N GLN A 150 16.02 12.28 3.84
CA GLN A 150 16.37 12.88 5.14
C GLN A 150 17.87 12.96 5.40
N LYS A 151 18.65 12.07 4.78
CA LYS A 151 20.08 11.92 5.06
C LYS A 151 20.87 13.13 4.58
N PHE A 152 21.80 13.64 5.41
CA PHE A 152 22.79 14.62 4.98
C PHE A 152 23.81 13.95 4.02
N PRO A 153 24.21 14.60 2.92
CA PRO A 153 23.81 15.96 2.49
C PRO A 153 22.58 16.04 1.59
N ASN A 154 21.94 14.92 1.26
CA ASN A 154 20.82 14.84 0.32
C ASN A 154 19.65 15.74 0.73
N VAL A 155 19.40 15.89 2.05
CA VAL A 155 18.32 16.73 2.60
C VAL A 155 18.36 18.19 2.12
N LEU A 156 19.57 18.70 1.83
CA LEU A 156 19.75 20.07 1.33
C LEU A 156 19.22 20.26 -0.10
N PHE A 157 19.23 19.20 -0.88
CA PHE A 157 18.88 19.22 -2.31
C PHE A 157 17.56 18.52 -2.60
N ALA A 158 17.13 17.57 -1.76
CA ALA A 158 15.95 16.76 -1.99
C ALA A 158 14.69 17.60 -2.23
N SER A 159 14.42 18.56 -1.35
CA SER A 159 13.26 19.46 -1.49
C SER A 159 13.35 20.36 -2.72
N MET A 160 14.55 20.83 -3.08
CA MET A 160 14.80 21.64 -4.26
C MET A 160 14.46 20.87 -5.54
N PHE A 161 14.73 19.56 -5.57
CA PHE A 161 14.44 18.68 -6.69
C PHE A 161 13.04 18.06 -6.62
N GLY A 162 12.20 18.43 -5.65
CA GLY A 162 10.84 17.96 -5.50
C GLY A 162 10.72 16.55 -4.89
N PHE A 163 11.78 16.02 -4.28
CA PHE A 163 11.71 14.80 -3.51
C PHE A 163 11.25 15.08 -2.07
N LYS A 164 10.31 14.30 -1.61
CA LYS A 164 9.74 14.36 -0.26
C LYS A 164 9.60 12.98 0.32
N GLU A 165 9.30 12.91 1.60
CA GLU A 165 8.92 11.65 2.23
C GLU A 165 7.60 11.13 1.65
N GLU A 166 7.55 9.84 1.45
CA GLU A 166 6.41 9.14 0.88
C GLU A 166 5.77 8.20 1.89
N GLU A 167 4.46 8.00 1.75
CA GLU A 167 3.71 7.13 2.65
C GLU A 167 4.03 5.65 2.42
N MET A 168 4.06 4.89 3.51
CA MET A 168 4.14 3.42 3.50
C MET A 168 2.74 2.84 3.35
N PHE A 169 2.64 1.67 2.76
CA PHE A 169 1.38 0.96 2.62
C PHE A 169 1.01 0.28 3.95
N ASP A 170 0.07 0.86 4.67
CA ASP A 170 -0.49 0.31 5.91
C ASP A 170 -2.01 0.22 5.81
N LEU A 171 -2.55 -1.00 5.91
CA LEU A 171 -3.99 -1.26 5.93
C LEU A 171 -4.61 -1.17 7.35
N GLY A 172 -3.81 -0.81 8.35
CA GLY A 172 -4.28 -0.55 9.72
C GLY A 172 -4.36 -1.76 10.63
N ASP A 173 -4.57 -2.97 10.11
CA ASP A 173 -4.91 -4.15 10.92
C ASP A 173 -3.71 -4.95 11.46
N THR A 174 -2.54 -4.83 10.82
CA THR A 174 -1.39 -5.71 11.14
C THR A 174 -0.59 -5.27 12.37
N ARG A 175 -0.62 -4.00 12.73
CA ARG A 175 0.21 -3.50 13.85
C ARG A 175 -0.41 -3.83 15.21
N ALA A 176 -1.71 -3.64 15.35
CA ALA A 176 -2.44 -3.91 16.60
C ALA A 176 -2.54 -5.42 16.92
N ALA A 177 -2.56 -6.29 15.90
CA ALA A 177 -2.59 -7.73 16.07
C ALA A 177 -1.23 -8.30 16.50
N HIS A 178 -0.12 -7.67 16.11
CA HIS A 178 1.24 -8.09 16.46
C HIS A 178 1.75 -7.48 17.77
N GLU A 179 1.15 -6.40 18.27
CA GLU A 179 1.52 -5.78 19.55
C GLU A 179 0.91 -6.48 20.77
N LYS A 180 -0.12 -7.31 20.58
CA LYS A 180 -0.62 -8.17 21.66
C LYS A 180 0.16 -9.48 21.67
N ALA A 181 1.19 -9.55 22.51
CA ALA A 181 1.80 -10.82 22.86
C ALA A 181 0.70 -11.76 23.38
N PRO A 182 0.67 -13.05 22.98
CA PRO A 182 -0.29 -13.99 23.53
C PRO A 182 -0.10 -14.08 25.03
N GLU A 183 -1.16 -13.79 25.80
CA GLU A 183 -1.18 -14.08 27.23
C GLU A 183 -1.03 -15.58 27.44
N VAL A 184 0.15 -16.00 27.82
CA VAL A 184 0.37 -17.38 28.29
C VAL A 184 -0.22 -17.47 29.70
N LYS A 185 -1.44 -18.00 29.82
CA LYS A 185 -2.00 -18.43 31.12
C LYS A 185 -1.44 -19.80 31.44
N PHE A 186 -0.64 -19.86 32.49
CA PHE A 186 -0.23 -21.11 33.13
C PHE A 186 -1.32 -21.63 34.05
#